data_b676d15e72dca6fe20261b53b914410b
#
_entry.id   b676d15e72dca6fe20261b53b914410b
#
_cell.length_a   1.000
_cell.length_b   1.000
_cell.length_c   1.000
_cell.angle_alpha   90.00
_cell.angle_beta   90.00
_cell.angle_gamma   90.00
#
_symmetry.space_group_name_H-M   'P 1'
#
loop_
_entity.id
_entity.type
_entity.pdbx_description
1 polymer ?
#
loop_
_entity_poly.entity_id
_entity_poly.type
_entity_poly.pdbx_seq_one_letter_code
_entity_poly.pdbx_strand_id
1 'polypeptide(L)'
;QRQMCIRDRVALVLAAVSLMSIQPVEACTRAVYIGPDQMVVTGRTMDWKEDIMTNIYVFPRGIQRMGHNKEKTVNWTSKYGSVIATGYDIGTCDGMNEKGLVASLLFLPESIYSLPGDTRPAMGISIWTQYVLDNFATVREAVDELKKETFRIDAPRMPNGGPESTLHLAITDETGNTAVLEYLDGKLSIHEGKEYRVMTNSPRYEQQLAINDYWKEIGGLQMLPGTNRASDRFVRASFYIHAIPQIADAKIAVPSVLSVMRNVSVPFGINTPEKPYISSTRWRSVSDQKNKVYYFESTLTPNLFWLDLKKIDFSPKAGIKKLSLTKGEIYAGDAVKDLKDSQSFTFLFETPVM
;
A
#
# COMPACT_ATOMS: atom_id res chain seq x y z
N GLN A 1 44.41 -10.78 -37.47
CA GLN A 1 44.33 -11.05 -36.02
C GLN A 1 43.70 -9.91 -35.20
N ARG A 2 43.73 -8.64 -35.63
CA ARG A 2 43.12 -7.52 -34.86
C ARG A 2 41.58 -7.37 -35.02
N GLN A 3 40.97 -7.88 -36.05
CA GLN A 3 39.51 -7.76 -36.28
C GLN A 3 38.67 -8.76 -35.50
N MET A 4 39.24 -9.89 -35.05
CA MET A 4 38.52 -10.87 -34.24
C MET A 4 38.25 -10.39 -32.81
N CYS A 5 39.17 -9.62 -32.19
CA CYS A 5 39.01 -9.12 -30.82
C CYS A 5 37.93 -8.04 -30.62
N ILE A 6 37.56 -7.32 -31.69
CA ILE A 6 36.52 -6.25 -31.58
C ILE A 6 35.12 -6.87 -31.66
N ARG A 7 34.92 -7.89 -32.51
CA ARG A 7 33.62 -8.58 -32.64
C ARG A 7 33.26 -9.34 -31.33
N ASP A 8 34.24 -9.96 -30.69
CA ASP A 8 34.00 -10.70 -29.45
C ASP A 8 33.73 -9.76 -28.25
N ARG A 9 34.35 -8.59 -28.24
CA ARG A 9 34.06 -7.58 -27.17
C ARG A 9 32.71 -6.91 -27.38
N VAL A 10 32.29 -6.66 -28.62
CA VAL A 10 30.96 -6.12 -28.94
C VAL A 10 29.88 -7.16 -28.64
N ALA A 11 30.11 -8.45 -28.92
CA ALA A 11 29.19 -9.53 -28.59
C ALA A 11 29.06 -9.72 -27.06
N LEU A 12 30.13 -9.59 -26.30
CA LEU A 12 30.12 -9.65 -24.82
C LEU A 12 29.41 -8.45 -24.21
N VAL A 13 29.55 -7.25 -24.76
CA VAL A 13 28.85 -6.05 -24.29
C VAL A 13 27.36 -6.13 -24.63
N LEU A 14 27.00 -6.62 -25.82
CA LEU A 14 25.61 -6.85 -26.22
C LEU A 14 24.94 -7.97 -25.37
N ALA A 15 25.68 -9.03 -25.03
CA ALA A 15 25.18 -10.09 -24.13
C ALA A 15 25.04 -9.60 -22.69
N ALA A 16 25.89 -8.70 -22.20
CA ALA A 16 25.78 -8.11 -20.87
C ALA A 16 24.61 -7.10 -20.74
N VAL A 17 24.26 -6.42 -21.84
CA VAL A 17 23.08 -5.52 -21.89
C VAL A 17 21.77 -6.32 -21.97
N SER A 18 21.80 -7.56 -22.47
CA SER A 18 20.61 -8.44 -22.57
C SER A 18 20.22 -9.12 -21.26
N LEU A 19 21.04 -9.01 -20.20
CA LEU A 19 20.78 -9.59 -18.87
C LEU A 19 20.28 -8.56 -17.84
N MET A 20 19.90 -7.35 -18.25
CA MET A 20 19.05 -6.52 -17.43
C MET A 20 17.68 -7.20 -17.37
N SER A 21 17.46 -8.03 -16.36
CA SER A 21 16.16 -8.58 -16.00
C SER A 21 15.17 -7.42 -15.95
N ILE A 22 14.27 -7.37 -16.94
CA ILE A 22 13.16 -6.42 -16.95
C ILE A 22 12.29 -6.81 -15.76
N GLN A 23 12.53 -6.19 -14.60
CA GLN A 23 11.67 -6.34 -13.45
C GLN A 23 10.25 -5.93 -13.87
N PRO A 24 9.23 -6.74 -13.58
CA PRO A 24 7.86 -6.33 -13.83
C PRO A 24 7.64 -4.99 -13.12
N VAL A 25 7.11 -4.01 -13.83
CA VAL A 25 6.77 -2.70 -13.25
C VAL A 25 5.52 -2.90 -12.40
N GLU A 26 5.70 -3.29 -11.16
CA GLU A 26 4.62 -3.33 -10.18
C GLU A 26 4.37 -1.90 -9.70
N ALA A 27 3.10 -1.51 -9.65
CA ALA A 27 2.74 -0.13 -9.52
C ALA A 27 1.66 0.02 -8.45
N CYS A 28 1.88 0.85 -7.43
CA CYS A 28 0.89 1.35 -6.49
C CYS A 28 1.18 2.82 -6.22
N THR A 29 0.17 3.58 -5.83
CA THR A 29 0.36 4.98 -5.43
C THR A 29 -0.46 5.25 -4.18
N ARG A 30 0.09 6.01 -3.25
CA ARG A 30 -0.58 6.54 -2.09
C ARG A 30 -0.32 8.04 -2.02
N ALA A 31 -1.37 8.84 -1.69
CA ALA A 31 -1.24 10.27 -1.49
C ALA A 31 -2.14 10.75 -0.35
N VAL A 32 -1.67 11.75 0.40
CA VAL A 32 -2.36 12.32 1.57
C VAL A 32 -2.68 13.77 1.31
N TYR A 33 -3.96 14.08 1.32
CA TYR A 33 -4.48 15.44 1.36
C TYR A 33 -4.58 15.91 2.81
N ILE A 34 -4.04 17.10 3.09
CA ILE A 34 -4.14 17.79 4.38
C ILE A 34 -4.73 19.17 4.10
N GLY A 35 -6.00 19.33 4.42
CA GLY A 35 -6.76 20.56 4.22
C GLY A 35 -7.03 21.31 5.52
N PRO A 36 -7.83 22.39 5.44
CA PRO A 36 -8.27 23.17 6.61
C PRO A 36 -9.10 22.31 7.57
N ASP A 37 -9.25 22.80 8.81
CA ASP A 37 -10.09 22.19 9.86
C ASP A 37 -9.79 20.70 10.08
N GLN A 38 -8.53 20.33 10.03
CA GLN A 38 -8.07 18.94 10.18
C GLN A 38 -8.71 17.96 9.17
N MET A 39 -9.05 18.45 7.97
CA MET A 39 -9.49 17.57 6.89
C MET A 39 -8.29 16.79 6.36
N VAL A 40 -8.21 15.53 6.74
CA VAL A 40 -7.18 14.59 6.27
C VAL A 40 -7.85 13.48 5.49
N VAL A 41 -7.39 13.30 4.24
CA VAL A 41 -7.91 12.28 3.32
C VAL A 41 -6.74 11.54 2.68
N THR A 42 -6.67 10.25 2.88
CA THR A 42 -5.65 9.39 2.26
C THR A 42 -6.25 8.62 1.09
N GLY A 43 -5.67 8.78 -0.11
CA GLY A 43 -6.03 8.00 -1.28
C GLY A 43 -4.96 6.97 -1.63
N ARG A 44 -5.37 5.83 -2.22
CA ARG A 44 -4.49 4.79 -2.71
C ARG A 44 -5.00 4.16 -4.00
N THR A 45 -4.06 3.76 -4.91
CA THR A 45 -4.30 2.80 -6.00
C THR A 45 -3.65 1.47 -5.64
N MET A 46 -4.31 0.37 -5.97
CA MET A 46 -3.72 -0.96 -5.98
C MET A 46 -3.52 -1.37 -7.43
N ASP A 47 -2.27 -1.44 -7.83
CA ASP A 47 -1.91 -1.79 -9.20
C ASP A 47 -1.17 -3.12 -9.21
N TRP A 48 -1.69 -4.10 -9.94
CA TRP A 48 -1.13 -5.44 -9.98
C TRP A 48 -1.35 -6.11 -11.34
N LYS A 49 -0.47 -7.05 -11.71
CA LYS A 49 -0.53 -7.76 -12.99
C LYS A 49 -1.77 -8.66 -13.14
N GLU A 50 -2.26 -9.22 -12.04
CA GLU A 50 -3.38 -10.16 -12.00
C GLU A 50 -4.43 -9.73 -10.97
N ASP A 51 -5.56 -10.42 -10.93
CA ASP A 51 -6.56 -10.23 -9.87
C ASP A 51 -5.99 -10.73 -8.54
N ILE A 52 -5.92 -9.83 -7.56
CA ILE A 52 -5.44 -10.14 -6.21
C ILE A 52 -6.56 -10.58 -5.26
N MET A 53 -7.73 -10.92 -5.78
CA MET A 53 -8.84 -11.49 -5.02
C MET A 53 -9.19 -10.67 -3.76
N THR A 54 -9.24 -9.35 -3.90
CA THR A 54 -9.50 -8.44 -2.78
C THR A 54 -10.90 -8.59 -2.25
N ASN A 55 -11.02 -8.68 -0.92
CA ASN A 55 -12.25 -8.52 -0.16
C ASN A 55 -12.07 -7.43 0.90
N ILE A 56 -13.19 -6.91 1.39
CA ILE A 56 -13.18 -5.96 2.53
C ILE A 56 -13.58 -6.72 3.79
N TYR A 57 -12.76 -6.58 4.84
CA TYR A 57 -13.07 -7.13 6.16
C TYR A 57 -13.22 -6.02 7.19
N VAL A 58 -14.05 -6.29 8.17
CA VAL A 58 -14.17 -5.52 9.41
C VAL A 58 -13.71 -6.41 10.55
N PHE A 59 -12.65 -6.00 11.21
CA PHE A 59 -12.14 -6.68 12.40
C PHE A 59 -12.54 -5.92 13.66
N PRO A 60 -13.17 -6.56 14.65
CA PRO A 60 -13.45 -5.95 15.94
C PRO A 60 -12.20 -5.87 16.82
N ARG A 61 -12.32 -5.19 17.94
CA ARG A 61 -11.34 -5.22 19.04
C ARG A 61 -11.30 -6.61 19.69
N GLY A 62 -10.21 -6.90 20.41
CA GLY A 62 -10.11 -8.10 21.25
C GLY A 62 -9.69 -9.37 20.50
N ILE A 63 -9.36 -9.30 19.22
CA ILE A 63 -8.85 -10.46 18.46
C ILE A 63 -7.41 -10.75 18.93
N GLN A 64 -7.19 -11.99 19.37
CA GLN A 64 -5.83 -12.49 19.61
C GLN A 64 -5.14 -12.81 18.29
N ARG A 65 -3.92 -12.33 18.15
CA ARG A 65 -3.13 -12.45 16.92
C ARG A 65 -1.75 -13.01 17.24
N MET A 66 -1.24 -13.77 16.27
CA MET A 66 0.17 -14.19 16.20
C MET A 66 0.79 -13.56 14.97
N GLY A 67 1.97 -12.97 15.12
CA GLY A 67 2.71 -12.34 14.02
C GLY A 67 3.25 -13.35 13.01
N HIS A 68 3.48 -14.59 13.42
CA HIS A 68 3.97 -15.69 12.58
C HIS A 68 3.58 -17.05 13.20
N ASN A 69 3.65 -18.14 12.41
CA ASN A 69 3.46 -19.52 12.88
C ASN A 69 4.73 -20.14 13.51
N LYS A 70 5.84 -19.38 13.60
CA LYS A 70 7.08 -19.81 14.25
C LYS A 70 6.98 -19.75 15.77
N GLU A 71 7.74 -20.61 16.47
CA GLU A 71 7.79 -20.67 17.93
C GLU A 71 8.09 -19.29 18.56
N LYS A 72 9.10 -18.59 18.02
CA LYS A 72 9.47 -17.26 18.46
C LYS A 72 8.80 -16.20 17.57
N THR A 73 7.64 -15.72 17.99
CA THR A 73 6.84 -14.72 17.27
C THR A 73 6.28 -13.64 18.19
N VAL A 74 5.82 -12.54 17.59
CA VAL A 74 5.10 -11.47 18.30
C VAL A 74 3.64 -11.87 18.48
N ASN A 75 3.09 -11.70 19.69
CA ASN A 75 1.67 -11.93 19.97
C ASN A 75 1.05 -10.66 20.53
N TRP A 76 -0.19 -10.38 20.12
CA TRP A 76 -0.95 -9.23 20.64
C TRP A 76 -2.46 -9.50 20.64
N THR A 77 -3.18 -8.64 21.33
CA THR A 77 -4.64 -8.56 21.26
C THR A 77 -5.01 -7.21 20.64
N SER A 78 -5.83 -7.19 19.60
CA SER A 78 -6.21 -5.96 18.90
C SER A 78 -6.87 -4.96 19.86
N LYS A 79 -6.28 -3.77 19.98
CA LYS A 79 -6.81 -2.66 20.78
C LYS A 79 -7.91 -1.91 20.03
N TYR A 80 -7.78 -1.84 18.71
CA TYR A 80 -8.68 -1.10 17.82
C TYR A 80 -9.29 -2.02 16.79
N GLY A 81 -10.56 -1.75 16.46
CA GLY A 81 -11.20 -2.34 15.30
C GLY A 81 -10.80 -1.62 14.01
N SER A 82 -10.90 -2.30 12.88
CA SER A 82 -10.48 -1.76 11.60
C SER A 82 -11.33 -2.25 10.44
N VAL A 83 -11.39 -1.44 9.38
CA VAL A 83 -11.85 -1.83 8.03
C VAL A 83 -10.60 -2.00 7.18
N ILE A 84 -10.47 -3.13 6.49
CA ILE A 84 -9.29 -3.45 5.70
C ILE A 84 -9.65 -4.01 4.31
N ALA A 85 -8.76 -3.79 3.35
CA ALA A 85 -8.75 -4.45 2.05
C ALA A 85 -7.64 -5.49 2.01
N THR A 86 -7.97 -6.70 1.54
CA THR A 86 -7.03 -7.82 1.47
C THR A 86 -6.33 -7.91 0.14
N GLY A 87 -5.19 -8.61 0.11
CA GLY A 87 -4.60 -9.18 -1.08
C GLY A 87 -4.66 -10.71 -1.01
N TYR A 88 -5.22 -11.35 -2.03
CA TYR A 88 -5.40 -12.81 -2.14
C TYR A 88 -6.12 -13.47 -0.95
N ASP A 89 -6.82 -12.71 -0.13
CA ASP A 89 -7.32 -13.15 1.19
C ASP A 89 -6.25 -13.80 2.09
N ILE A 90 -5.00 -13.31 2.01
CA ILE A 90 -3.87 -13.82 2.81
C ILE A 90 -3.09 -12.70 3.52
N GLY A 91 -3.44 -11.45 3.31
CA GLY A 91 -2.75 -10.33 3.95
C GLY A 91 -3.54 -9.03 3.90
N THR A 92 -3.27 -8.15 4.85
CA THR A 92 -3.84 -6.80 4.90
C THR A 92 -3.00 -5.86 4.04
N CYS A 93 -3.58 -5.38 2.93
CA CYS A 93 -2.90 -4.47 1.99
C CYS A 93 -3.13 -3.01 2.33
N ASP A 94 -4.32 -2.67 2.82
CA ASP A 94 -4.76 -1.30 3.08
C ASP A 94 -5.85 -1.33 4.15
N GLY A 95 -6.02 -0.23 4.88
CA GLY A 95 -7.12 -0.12 5.82
C GLY A 95 -7.06 1.11 6.71
N MET A 96 -8.14 1.31 7.43
CA MET A 96 -8.30 2.36 8.44
C MET A 96 -8.86 1.77 9.72
N ASN A 97 -8.27 2.11 10.87
CA ASN A 97 -8.85 1.73 12.14
C ASN A 97 -9.84 2.78 12.66
N GLU A 98 -10.60 2.44 13.70
CA GLU A 98 -11.62 3.29 14.30
C GLU A 98 -11.09 4.61 14.88
N LYS A 99 -9.77 4.75 15.07
CA LYS A 99 -9.10 5.99 15.46
C LYS A 99 -8.75 6.88 14.27
N GLY A 100 -8.89 6.37 13.02
CA GLY A 100 -8.56 7.07 11.80
C GLY A 100 -7.09 6.94 11.41
N LEU A 101 -6.33 6.04 12.02
CA LEU A 101 -5.03 5.65 11.50
C LEU A 101 -5.23 4.83 10.23
N VAL A 102 -4.63 5.27 9.14
CA VAL A 102 -4.60 4.57 7.85
C VAL A 102 -3.24 3.94 7.67
N ALA A 103 -3.21 2.68 7.22
CA ALA A 103 -1.99 1.95 6.91
C ALA A 103 -2.10 1.31 5.52
N SER A 104 -1.08 1.50 4.69
CA SER A 104 -1.06 1.04 3.30
C SER A 104 0.27 0.38 2.99
N LEU A 105 0.22 -0.86 2.51
CA LEU A 105 1.37 -1.67 2.15
C LEU A 105 1.53 -1.68 0.63
N LEU A 106 2.68 -1.26 0.11
CA LEU A 106 2.99 -1.15 -1.31
C LEU A 106 4.23 -1.98 -1.64
N PHE A 107 4.37 -2.37 -2.91
CA PHE A 107 5.53 -3.13 -3.38
C PHE A 107 6.78 -2.25 -3.48
N LEU A 108 7.91 -2.76 -2.96
CA LEU A 108 9.23 -2.15 -3.06
C LEU A 108 10.30 -3.24 -3.27
N PRO A 109 10.77 -3.45 -4.51
CA PRO A 109 11.77 -4.49 -4.81
C PRO A 109 13.07 -4.39 -3.99
N GLU A 110 13.42 -3.18 -3.57
CA GLU A 110 14.63 -2.88 -2.82
C GLU A 110 14.56 -3.26 -1.34
N SER A 111 13.38 -3.75 -0.85
CA SER A 111 13.24 -4.12 0.56
C SER A 111 14.08 -5.35 0.92
N ILE A 112 14.90 -5.20 1.96
CA ILE A 112 15.66 -6.27 2.62
C ILE A 112 15.38 -6.18 4.11
N TYR A 113 14.55 -7.13 4.65
CA TYR A 113 14.00 -7.02 6.00
C TYR A 113 14.93 -7.47 7.11
N SER A 114 15.72 -8.52 6.87
CA SER A 114 16.59 -9.08 7.88
C SER A 114 17.85 -9.65 7.24
N LEU A 115 18.95 -9.60 7.98
CA LEU A 115 20.20 -10.21 7.58
C LEU A 115 20.31 -11.65 8.14
N PRO A 116 21.14 -12.52 7.53
CA PRO A 116 21.36 -13.87 8.05
C PRO A 116 21.77 -13.86 9.52
N GLY A 117 21.16 -14.72 10.33
CA GLY A 117 21.44 -14.82 11.76
C GLY A 117 20.57 -13.92 12.65
N ASP A 118 19.61 -13.19 12.12
CA ASP A 118 18.65 -12.42 12.92
C ASP A 118 17.76 -13.34 13.77
N THR A 119 17.88 -13.24 15.09
CA THR A 119 17.17 -14.08 16.06
C THR A 119 15.98 -13.39 16.73
N ARG A 120 15.62 -12.18 16.29
CA ARG A 120 14.44 -11.47 16.79
C ARG A 120 13.14 -12.27 16.53
N PRO A 121 12.08 -12.07 17.32
CA PRO A 121 10.77 -12.66 17.04
C PRO A 121 10.31 -12.38 15.61
N ALA A 122 9.67 -13.36 14.97
CA ALA A 122 9.19 -13.23 13.61
C ALA A 122 7.85 -12.47 13.53
N MET A 123 7.70 -11.64 12.51
CA MET A 123 6.48 -10.99 12.06
C MET A 123 6.33 -11.23 10.56
N GLY A 124 5.25 -11.87 10.11
CA GLY A 124 4.99 -12.03 8.68
C GLY A 124 4.63 -10.69 8.02
N ILE A 125 5.15 -10.45 6.83
CA ILE A 125 4.84 -9.24 6.07
C ILE A 125 3.33 -9.09 5.80
N SER A 126 2.62 -10.20 5.63
CA SER A 126 1.17 -10.25 5.37
C SER A 126 0.32 -9.66 6.50
N ILE A 127 0.81 -9.71 7.74
CA ILE A 127 0.11 -9.25 8.93
C ILE A 127 0.68 -7.95 9.52
N TRP A 128 1.79 -7.44 8.98
CA TRP A 128 2.45 -6.24 9.52
C TRP A 128 1.54 -5.00 9.51
N THR A 129 0.82 -4.77 8.41
CA THR A 129 -0.18 -3.69 8.32
C THR A 129 -1.28 -3.86 9.39
N GLN A 130 -1.76 -5.08 9.58
CA GLN A 130 -2.78 -5.37 10.60
C GLN A 130 -2.26 -5.13 12.02
N TYR A 131 -0.99 -5.49 12.30
CA TYR A 131 -0.35 -5.19 13.57
C TYR A 131 -0.40 -3.69 13.90
N VAL A 132 -0.12 -2.85 12.90
CA VAL A 132 -0.16 -1.39 13.06
C VAL A 132 -1.59 -0.90 13.32
N LEU A 133 -2.56 -1.35 12.53
CA LEU A 133 -3.97 -0.96 12.70
C LEU A 133 -4.57 -1.43 14.02
N ASP A 134 -4.16 -2.61 14.50
CA ASP A 134 -4.64 -3.20 15.76
C ASP A 134 -4.13 -2.48 17.01
N ASN A 135 -2.91 -1.92 16.95
CA ASN A 135 -2.20 -1.50 18.16
C ASN A 135 -2.08 0.01 18.36
N PHE A 136 -2.13 0.83 17.30
CA PHE A 136 -1.79 2.26 17.38
C PHE A 136 -2.96 3.14 16.95
N ALA A 137 -3.11 4.27 17.64
CA ALA A 137 -4.06 5.32 17.25
C ALA A 137 -3.39 6.42 16.42
N THR A 138 -2.10 6.64 16.62
CA THR A 138 -1.35 7.73 15.98
C THR A 138 -0.08 7.22 15.32
N VAL A 139 0.43 8.01 14.35
CA VAL A 139 1.72 7.74 13.70
C VAL A 139 2.85 7.76 14.72
N ARG A 140 2.83 8.70 15.69
CA ARG A 140 3.86 8.81 16.72
C ARG A 140 3.95 7.55 17.56
N GLU A 141 2.82 7.03 18.05
CA GLU A 141 2.79 5.76 18.80
C GLU A 141 3.40 4.61 18.01
N ALA A 142 3.01 4.49 16.72
CA ALA A 142 3.52 3.44 15.84
C ALA A 142 5.03 3.56 15.59
N VAL A 143 5.52 4.77 15.27
CA VAL A 143 6.93 5.03 15.02
C VAL A 143 7.77 4.79 16.29
N ASP A 144 7.28 5.24 17.46
CA ASP A 144 8.00 5.05 18.73
C ASP A 144 8.13 3.58 19.13
N GLU A 145 7.23 2.72 18.69
CA GLU A 145 7.34 1.28 18.88
C GLU A 145 8.20 0.62 17.82
N LEU A 146 7.92 0.89 16.52
CA LEU A 146 8.57 0.21 15.40
C LEU A 146 10.07 0.51 15.32
N LYS A 147 10.51 1.73 15.68
CA LYS A 147 11.93 2.09 15.72
C LYS A 147 12.77 1.31 16.74
N LYS A 148 12.13 0.61 17.69
CA LYS A 148 12.82 -0.28 18.64
C LYS A 148 13.29 -1.58 17.95
N GLU A 149 12.75 -1.88 16.77
CA GLU A 149 13.05 -3.08 15.98
C GLU A 149 13.03 -4.37 16.81
N THR A 150 12.00 -4.54 17.65
CA THR A 150 11.84 -5.69 18.58
C THR A 150 11.51 -7.00 17.87
N PHE A 151 11.18 -6.95 16.59
CA PHE A 151 10.93 -8.12 15.74
C PHE A 151 11.59 -7.94 14.36
N ARG A 152 11.72 -9.03 13.62
CA ARG A 152 12.10 -9.03 12.21
C ARG A 152 10.90 -9.32 11.32
N ILE A 153 10.92 -8.83 10.10
CA ILE A 153 9.91 -9.17 9.09
C ILE A 153 10.35 -10.41 8.32
N ASP A 154 9.44 -11.37 8.20
CA ASP A 154 9.58 -12.53 7.31
C ASP A 154 8.66 -12.35 6.10
N ALA A 155 9.21 -12.47 4.91
CA ALA A 155 8.53 -12.21 3.65
C ALA A 155 8.56 -13.45 2.75
N PRO A 156 7.50 -14.27 2.73
CA PRO A 156 7.41 -15.41 1.81
C PRO A 156 7.19 -14.91 0.37
N ARG A 157 7.32 -15.80 -0.60
CA ARG A 157 6.96 -15.48 -1.98
C ARG A 157 5.45 -15.28 -2.11
N MET A 158 5.06 -14.37 -3.01
CA MET A 158 3.66 -14.18 -3.40
C MET A 158 3.07 -15.46 -3.99
N PRO A 159 1.75 -15.69 -3.90
CA PRO A 159 1.08 -16.83 -4.53
C PRO A 159 1.34 -16.93 -6.04
N ASN A 160 0.98 -18.07 -6.63
CA ASN A 160 1.06 -18.32 -8.08
C ASN A 160 2.48 -18.16 -8.67
N GLY A 161 3.53 -18.50 -7.90
CA GLY A 161 4.90 -18.35 -8.33
C GLY A 161 5.36 -16.90 -8.47
N GLY A 162 4.66 -15.99 -7.82
CA GLY A 162 4.99 -14.56 -7.81
C GLY A 162 6.35 -14.25 -7.18
N PRO A 163 6.79 -12.97 -7.21
CA PRO A 163 8.04 -12.54 -6.62
C PRO A 163 8.03 -12.68 -5.09
N GLU A 164 9.16 -12.44 -4.45
CA GLU A 164 9.21 -12.25 -3.01
C GLU A 164 8.30 -11.10 -2.59
N SER A 165 7.69 -11.21 -1.40
CA SER A 165 6.77 -10.20 -0.85
C SER A 165 7.55 -9.00 -0.31
N THR A 166 8.32 -8.34 -1.17
CA THR A 166 9.11 -7.15 -0.83
C THR A 166 8.22 -5.92 -0.87
N LEU A 167 7.88 -5.39 0.29
CA LEU A 167 6.89 -4.34 0.47
C LEU A 167 7.42 -3.27 1.43
N HIS A 168 6.86 -2.06 1.36
CA HIS A 168 7.07 -0.99 2.33
C HIS A 168 5.73 -0.45 2.82
N LEU A 169 5.73 0.14 4.00
CA LEU A 169 4.52 0.56 4.70
C LEU A 169 4.46 2.08 4.81
N ALA A 170 3.31 2.68 4.52
CA ALA A 170 3.03 4.05 4.91
C ALA A 170 1.82 4.12 5.83
N ILE A 171 1.91 4.96 6.84
CA ILE A 171 0.86 5.21 7.82
C ILE A 171 0.58 6.71 7.91
N THR A 172 -0.68 7.07 8.15
CA THR A 172 -1.10 8.47 8.40
C THR A 172 -2.19 8.48 9.45
N ASP A 173 -2.13 9.39 10.40
CA ASP A 173 -3.19 9.59 11.39
C ASP A 173 -4.11 10.78 11.05
N GLU A 174 -5.13 11.00 11.87
CA GLU A 174 -6.12 12.07 11.67
C GLU A 174 -5.56 13.49 11.77
N THR A 175 -4.33 13.66 12.26
CA THR A 175 -3.64 14.97 12.29
C THR A 175 -2.92 15.28 10.98
N GLY A 176 -2.83 14.30 10.08
CA GLY A 176 -2.03 14.34 8.85
C GLY A 176 -0.56 14.03 9.05
N ASN A 177 -0.14 13.67 10.29
CA ASN A 177 1.21 13.12 10.46
C ASN A 177 1.32 11.81 9.69
N THR A 178 2.42 11.63 8.98
CA THR A 178 2.66 10.49 8.08
C THR A 178 4.01 9.88 8.39
N ALA A 179 4.12 8.57 8.28
CA ALA A 179 5.42 7.90 8.25
C ALA A 179 5.49 6.92 7.08
N VAL A 180 6.61 6.93 6.38
CA VAL A 180 7.01 5.93 5.38
C VAL A 180 8.11 5.07 6.00
N LEU A 181 7.90 3.76 6.00
CA LEU A 181 8.75 2.77 6.66
C LEU A 181 9.27 1.79 5.62
N GLU A 182 10.57 1.80 5.39
CA GLU A 182 11.27 0.94 4.44
C GLU A 182 12.36 0.14 5.16
N TYR A 183 12.40 -1.16 4.92
CA TYR A 183 13.54 -1.97 5.32
C TYR A 183 14.57 -2.00 4.21
N LEU A 184 15.71 -1.37 4.42
CA LEU A 184 16.82 -1.27 3.48
C LEU A 184 18.08 -1.87 4.11
N ASP A 185 18.70 -2.82 3.42
CA ASP A 185 19.91 -3.50 3.92
C ASP A 185 19.76 -4.07 5.35
N GLY A 186 18.57 -4.60 5.67
CA GLY A 186 18.23 -5.19 6.96
C GLY A 186 17.94 -4.20 8.08
N LYS A 187 17.82 -2.90 7.78
CA LYS A 187 17.55 -1.83 8.75
C LYS A 187 16.27 -1.09 8.41
N LEU A 188 15.53 -0.70 9.42
CA LEU A 188 14.32 0.10 9.26
C LEU A 188 14.69 1.58 9.06
N SER A 189 14.33 2.12 7.88
CA SER A 189 14.38 3.55 7.56
C SER A 189 12.98 4.15 7.76
N ILE A 190 12.87 5.27 8.45
CA ILE A 190 11.60 5.94 8.74
C ILE A 190 11.69 7.40 8.31
N HIS A 191 10.76 7.82 7.45
CA HIS A 191 10.53 9.22 7.12
C HIS A 191 9.22 9.64 7.77
N GLU A 192 9.26 10.44 8.83
CA GLU A 192 8.10 10.90 9.61
C GLU A 192 7.91 12.40 9.47
N GLY A 193 6.71 12.85 9.09
CA GLY A 193 6.32 14.25 8.99
C GLY A 193 5.12 14.47 8.07
N LYS A 194 4.51 15.66 8.15
CA LYS A 194 3.37 16.03 7.30
C LYS A 194 3.76 16.31 5.85
N GLU A 195 5.02 16.47 5.57
CA GLU A 195 5.59 16.66 4.24
C GLU A 195 5.66 15.37 3.42
N TYR A 196 5.74 14.20 4.06
CA TYR A 196 5.87 12.89 3.40
C TYR A 196 4.52 12.34 2.93
N ARG A 197 3.84 13.10 2.05
CA ARG A 197 2.44 12.85 1.65
C ARG A 197 2.25 11.78 0.59
N VAL A 198 3.28 11.45 -0.17
CA VAL A 198 3.16 10.53 -1.32
C VAL A 198 4.13 9.38 -1.16
N MET A 199 3.68 8.17 -1.50
CA MET A 199 4.51 6.98 -1.61
C MET A 199 4.08 6.20 -2.85
N THR A 200 5.05 5.68 -3.63
CA THR A 200 4.78 4.79 -4.75
C THR A 200 5.59 3.49 -4.59
N ASN A 201 6.39 3.09 -5.55
CA ASN A 201 7.18 1.87 -5.49
C ASN A 201 8.68 2.21 -5.63
N SER A 202 9.40 1.54 -6.53
CA SER A 202 10.79 1.81 -6.87
C SER A 202 11.00 3.19 -7.51
N PRO A 203 12.11 3.87 -7.25
CA PRO A 203 13.18 3.52 -6.33
C PRO A 203 12.81 3.80 -4.86
N ARG A 204 13.72 3.47 -3.92
CA ARG A 204 13.53 3.76 -2.49
C ARG A 204 13.18 5.22 -2.23
N TYR A 205 12.52 5.49 -1.13
CA TYR A 205 11.80 6.74 -0.86
C TYR A 205 12.68 7.99 -0.97
N GLU A 206 13.89 7.96 -0.42
CA GLU A 206 14.85 9.08 -0.49
C GLU A 206 15.16 9.48 -1.94
N GLN A 207 15.32 8.50 -2.82
CA GLN A 207 15.58 8.76 -4.25
C GLN A 207 14.33 9.33 -4.94
N GLN A 208 13.14 8.91 -4.56
CA GLN A 208 11.89 9.49 -5.08
C GLN A 208 11.76 10.95 -4.67
N LEU A 209 12.12 11.30 -3.44
CA LEU A 209 12.14 12.70 -3.00
C LEU A 209 13.10 13.55 -3.85
N ALA A 210 14.31 13.06 -4.11
CA ALA A 210 15.29 13.76 -4.95
C ALA A 210 14.80 13.95 -6.40
N ILE A 211 14.18 12.92 -7.00
CA ILE A 211 13.57 13.01 -8.33
C ILE A 211 12.43 14.03 -8.33
N ASN A 212 11.58 14.04 -7.31
CA ASN A 212 10.48 14.99 -7.21
C ASN A 212 10.99 16.43 -7.07
N ASP A 213 12.07 16.67 -6.33
CA ASP A 213 12.66 17.98 -6.19
C ASP A 213 13.22 18.49 -7.53
N TYR A 214 13.88 17.63 -8.31
CA TYR A 214 14.28 17.97 -9.68
C TYR A 214 13.08 18.41 -10.56
N TRP A 215 11.96 17.66 -10.51
CA TRP A 215 10.78 18.01 -11.28
C TRP A 215 10.10 19.30 -10.83
N LYS A 216 10.18 19.66 -9.54
CA LYS A 216 9.71 20.97 -9.05
C LYS A 216 10.45 22.14 -9.71
N GLU A 217 11.77 21.97 -9.96
CA GLU A 217 12.56 23.03 -10.62
C GLU A 217 12.21 23.22 -12.09
N ILE A 218 11.94 22.14 -12.83
CA ILE A 218 11.76 22.21 -14.29
C ILE A 218 10.30 22.22 -14.73
N GLY A 219 9.33 21.93 -13.85
CA GLY A 219 8.01 21.52 -14.27
C GLY A 219 6.85 22.41 -13.83
N GLY A 220 6.24 22.08 -12.73
CA GLY A 220 4.92 22.58 -12.38
C GLY A 220 3.85 22.13 -13.37
N LEU A 221 2.85 22.99 -13.63
CA LEU A 221 1.78 22.68 -14.62
C LEU A 221 2.25 22.61 -16.07
N GLN A 222 3.43 23.12 -16.36
CA GLN A 222 3.94 23.21 -17.74
C GLN A 222 4.53 21.89 -18.21
N MET A 223 5.11 21.10 -17.29
CA MET A 223 5.74 19.84 -17.64
C MET A 223 5.72 18.86 -16.46
N LEU A 224 4.88 17.82 -16.54
CA LEU A 224 4.85 16.70 -15.61
C LEU A 224 5.21 15.40 -16.35
N PRO A 225 5.90 14.45 -15.70
CA PRO A 225 6.23 13.18 -16.33
C PRO A 225 4.97 12.34 -16.55
N GLY A 226 4.79 11.82 -17.77
CA GLY A 226 3.54 11.18 -18.21
C GLY A 226 3.52 9.65 -18.18
N THR A 227 4.62 8.97 -17.83
CA THR A 227 4.67 7.50 -17.87
C THR A 227 4.01 6.86 -16.65
N ASN A 228 3.82 5.52 -16.72
CA ASN A 228 3.31 4.74 -15.60
C ASN A 228 4.40 4.31 -14.60
N ARG A 229 5.64 4.76 -14.77
CA ARG A 229 6.73 4.47 -13.82
C ARG A 229 6.40 5.02 -12.43
N ALA A 230 6.86 4.33 -11.41
CA ALA A 230 6.60 4.71 -10.02
C ALA A 230 7.09 6.14 -9.71
N SER A 231 8.28 6.51 -10.15
CA SER A 231 8.83 7.86 -9.99
C SER A 231 7.98 8.94 -10.66
N ASP A 232 7.46 8.67 -11.86
CA ASP A 232 6.62 9.61 -12.60
C ASP A 232 5.24 9.78 -11.93
N ARG A 233 4.68 8.68 -11.43
CA ARG A 233 3.42 8.72 -10.65
C ARG A 233 3.62 9.44 -9.31
N PHE A 234 4.79 9.28 -8.67
CA PHE A 234 5.15 10.02 -7.46
C PHE A 234 5.13 11.53 -7.70
N VAL A 235 5.78 11.99 -8.78
CA VAL A 235 5.82 13.41 -9.15
C VAL A 235 4.41 13.94 -9.43
N ARG A 236 3.61 13.24 -10.25
CA ARG A 236 2.23 13.66 -10.54
C ARG A 236 1.37 13.69 -9.28
N ALA A 237 1.42 12.64 -8.46
CA ALA A 237 0.69 12.61 -7.19
C ALA A 237 1.10 13.76 -6.26
N SER A 238 2.41 14.02 -6.14
CA SER A 238 2.95 15.11 -5.32
C SER A 238 2.48 16.46 -5.81
N PHE A 239 2.45 16.68 -7.11
CA PHE A 239 1.95 17.91 -7.69
C PHE A 239 0.44 18.08 -7.43
N TYR A 240 -0.36 17.08 -7.85
CA TYR A 240 -1.82 17.22 -7.80
C TYR A 240 -2.38 17.26 -6.38
N ILE A 241 -1.83 16.50 -5.42
CA ILE A 241 -2.33 16.50 -4.05
C ILE A 241 -2.18 17.88 -3.36
N HIS A 242 -1.26 18.71 -3.84
CA HIS A 242 -1.08 20.08 -3.37
C HIS A 242 -1.87 21.09 -4.21
N ALA A 243 -2.14 20.78 -5.48
CA ALA A 243 -2.82 21.68 -6.41
C ALA A 243 -4.36 21.64 -6.33
N ILE A 244 -4.94 20.55 -5.80
CA ILE A 244 -6.39 20.45 -5.60
C ILE A 244 -6.88 21.47 -4.55
N PRO A 245 -8.18 21.87 -4.59
CA PRO A 245 -8.71 22.88 -3.67
C PRO A 245 -8.47 22.53 -2.20
N GLN A 246 -8.01 23.49 -1.43
CA GLN A 246 -7.80 23.37 0.01
C GLN A 246 -9.13 23.67 0.74
N ILE A 247 -9.93 22.64 0.98
CA ILE A 247 -11.32 22.74 1.46
C ILE A 247 -11.55 21.78 2.63
N ALA A 248 -12.29 22.25 3.63
CA ALA A 248 -12.69 21.46 4.81
C ALA A 248 -13.92 20.57 4.54
N ASP A 249 -14.66 20.79 3.47
CA ASP A 249 -15.85 19.99 3.14
C ASP A 249 -15.46 18.67 2.49
N ALA A 250 -15.77 17.57 3.18
CA ALA A 250 -15.53 16.21 2.70
C ALA A 250 -16.23 15.90 1.37
N LYS A 251 -17.38 16.55 1.07
CA LYS A 251 -18.10 16.36 -0.19
C LYS A 251 -17.29 16.84 -1.40
N ILE A 252 -16.28 17.66 -1.18
CA ILE A 252 -15.36 18.16 -2.21
C ILE A 252 -13.98 17.54 -2.03
N ALA A 253 -13.44 17.45 -0.81
CA ALA A 253 -12.11 16.92 -0.55
C ALA A 253 -11.98 15.44 -0.99
N VAL A 254 -12.94 14.58 -0.65
CA VAL A 254 -12.92 13.15 -1.02
C VAL A 254 -12.93 12.94 -2.54
N PRO A 255 -13.86 13.49 -3.34
CA PRO A 255 -13.82 13.34 -4.79
C PRO A 255 -12.60 14.00 -5.43
N SER A 256 -12.04 15.08 -4.85
CA SER A 256 -10.79 15.67 -5.33
C SER A 256 -9.61 14.70 -5.16
N VAL A 257 -9.47 14.06 -3.99
CA VAL A 257 -8.45 13.03 -3.77
C VAL A 257 -8.67 11.83 -4.69
N LEU A 258 -9.92 11.39 -4.86
CA LEU A 258 -10.25 10.30 -5.79
C LEU A 258 -9.85 10.64 -7.23
N SER A 259 -10.01 11.91 -7.65
CA SER A 259 -9.57 12.39 -8.96
C SER A 259 -8.05 12.35 -9.11
N VAL A 260 -7.29 12.68 -8.07
CA VAL A 260 -5.83 12.51 -8.05
C VAL A 260 -5.47 11.03 -8.21
N MET A 261 -6.13 10.14 -7.46
CA MET A 261 -5.88 8.70 -7.56
C MET A 261 -6.20 8.16 -8.97
N ARG A 262 -7.26 8.63 -9.61
CA ARG A 262 -7.60 8.27 -10.99
C ARG A 262 -6.56 8.77 -11.99
N ASN A 263 -6.01 9.97 -11.79
CA ASN A 263 -4.94 10.51 -12.65
C ASN A 263 -3.65 9.69 -12.59
N VAL A 264 -3.29 9.16 -11.43
CA VAL A 264 -2.07 8.36 -11.24
C VAL A 264 -2.31 6.85 -11.40
N SER A 265 -3.51 6.45 -11.75
CA SER A 265 -3.86 5.07 -12.06
C SER A 265 -3.22 4.61 -13.36
N VAL A 266 -2.88 3.32 -13.40
CA VAL A 266 -2.44 2.65 -14.61
C VAL A 266 -3.68 2.09 -15.32
N PRO A 267 -3.89 2.38 -16.61
CA PRO A 267 -5.07 1.91 -17.35
C PRO A 267 -5.24 0.39 -17.21
N PHE A 268 -6.49 -0.05 -16.94
CA PHE A 268 -6.79 -1.46 -16.76
C PHE A 268 -6.55 -2.25 -18.06
N GLY A 269 -5.82 -3.37 -17.94
CA GLY A 269 -5.54 -4.25 -19.07
C GLY A 269 -4.47 -3.72 -20.03
N ILE A 270 -3.73 -2.66 -19.67
CA ILE A 270 -2.63 -2.16 -20.52
C ILE A 270 -1.61 -3.26 -20.79
N ASN A 271 -1.23 -3.38 -22.04
CA ASN A 271 -0.27 -4.36 -22.53
C ASN A 271 0.53 -3.76 -23.70
N THR A 272 1.83 -4.04 -23.76
CA THR A 272 2.67 -3.69 -24.91
C THR A 272 3.47 -4.92 -25.36
N PRO A 273 3.87 -5.01 -26.63
CA PRO A 273 4.68 -6.13 -27.12
C PRO A 273 5.95 -6.37 -26.30
N GLU A 274 6.59 -5.29 -25.83
CA GLU A 274 7.82 -5.34 -25.05
C GLU A 274 7.57 -5.67 -23.57
N LYS A 275 6.33 -5.44 -23.09
CA LYS A 275 5.95 -5.66 -21.69
C LYS A 275 4.54 -6.25 -21.60
N PRO A 276 4.39 -7.55 -21.78
CA PRO A 276 3.09 -8.22 -21.87
C PRO A 276 2.41 -8.38 -20.51
N TYR A 277 2.86 -7.95 -19.41
CA TYR A 277 2.26 -8.10 -18.09
C TYR A 277 2.48 -6.86 -17.23
N ILE A 278 2.14 -5.70 -17.79
CA ILE A 278 2.20 -4.45 -17.02
C ILE A 278 1.11 -4.48 -15.95
N SER A 279 1.50 -4.17 -14.71
CA SER A 279 0.53 -3.99 -13.63
C SER A 279 -0.44 -2.88 -13.97
N SER A 280 -1.74 -3.13 -13.79
CA SER A 280 -2.81 -2.16 -13.98
C SER A 280 -3.58 -1.94 -12.69
N THR A 281 -4.20 -0.78 -12.54
CA THR A 281 -5.00 -0.47 -11.35
C THR A 281 -6.18 -1.42 -11.25
N ARG A 282 -6.27 -2.15 -10.14
CA ARG A 282 -7.34 -3.09 -9.80
C ARG A 282 -8.45 -2.42 -9.01
N TRP A 283 -8.06 -1.56 -8.09
CA TRP A 283 -8.99 -0.78 -7.27
C TRP A 283 -8.33 0.48 -6.69
N ARG A 284 -9.17 1.34 -6.14
CA ARG A 284 -8.76 2.53 -5.40
C ARG A 284 -9.48 2.55 -4.07
N SER A 285 -8.81 3.04 -3.04
CA SER A 285 -9.41 3.40 -1.76
C SER A 285 -9.20 4.87 -1.46
N VAL A 286 -10.14 5.47 -0.73
CA VAL A 286 -10.00 6.80 -0.17
C VAL A 286 -10.51 6.77 1.27
N SER A 287 -9.67 7.16 2.20
CA SER A 287 -9.98 7.19 3.63
C SER A 287 -10.17 8.64 4.08
N ASP A 288 -11.40 9.04 4.38
CA ASP A 288 -11.70 10.28 5.11
C ASP A 288 -11.45 10.04 6.59
N GLN A 289 -10.27 10.44 7.06
CA GLN A 289 -9.81 10.16 8.42
C GLN A 289 -10.53 11.03 9.45
N LYS A 290 -10.92 12.25 9.09
CA LYS A 290 -11.71 13.13 9.94
C LYS A 290 -13.10 12.56 10.24
N ASN A 291 -13.80 12.11 9.21
CA ASN A 291 -15.16 11.60 9.35
C ASN A 291 -15.23 10.09 9.60
N LYS A 292 -14.10 9.36 9.50
CA LYS A 292 -13.99 7.90 9.67
C LYS A 292 -14.79 7.15 8.60
N VAL A 293 -14.62 7.53 7.33
CA VAL A 293 -15.30 6.87 6.19
C VAL A 293 -14.26 6.27 5.25
N TYR A 294 -14.38 4.99 4.98
CA TYR A 294 -13.51 4.25 4.06
C TYR A 294 -14.24 4.01 2.74
N TYR A 295 -13.83 4.70 1.69
CA TYR A 295 -14.36 4.59 0.32
C TYR A 295 -13.55 3.58 -0.48
N PHE A 296 -14.23 2.84 -1.35
CA PHE A 296 -13.62 1.85 -2.22
C PHE A 296 -14.24 1.86 -3.63
N GLU A 297 -13.38 1.77 -4.66
CA GLU A 297 -13.76 1.75 -6.07
C GLU A 297 -13.00 0.62 -6.78
N SER A 298 -13.71 -0.40 -7.27
CA SER A 298 -13.16 -1.40 -8.20
C SER A 298 -13.04 -0.81 -9.61
N THR A 299 -11.99 -1.15 -10.35
CA THR A 299 -11.91 -0.77 -11.79
C THR A 299 -12.85 -1.57 -12.69
N LEU A 300 -13.35 -2.70 -12.21
CA LEU A 300 -14.30 -3.55 -12.94
C LEU A 300 -15.74 -3.06 -12.85
N THR A 301 -16.05 -2.14 -11.94
CA THR A 301 -17.38 -1.58 -11.76
C THR A 301 -17.33 -0.06 -11.71
N PRO A 302 -18.32 0.65 -12.28
CA PRO A 302 -18.33 2.12 -12.23
C PRO A 302 -18.73 2.68 -10.85
N ASN A 303 -19.05 1.81 -9.90
CA ASN A 303 -19.66 2.18 -8.64
C ASN A 303 -18.61 2.44 -7.56
N LEU A 304 -18.85 3.50 -6.80
CA LEU A 304 -18.15 3.80 -5.55
C LEU A 304 -19.06 3.38 -4.39
N PHE A 305 -18.51 2.67 -3.41
CA PHE A 305 -19.17 2.41 -2.15
C PHE A 305 -18.29 2.85 -0.98
N TRP A 306 -18.88 2.93 0.21
CA TRP A 306 -18.12 3.28 1.41
C TRP A 306 -18.64 2.57 2.65
N LEU A 307 -17.78 2.49 3.64
CA LEU A 307 -18.09 2.05 4.99
C LEU A 307 -17.87 3.21 5.95
N ASP A 308 -18.94 3.66 6.60
CA ASP A 308 -18.89 4.64 7.70
C ASP A 308 -18.56 3.90 8.99
N LEU A 309 -17.31 4.05 9.46
CA LEU A 309 -16.82 3.34 10.65
C LEU A 309 -17.61 3.71 11.92
N LYS A 310 -18.24 4.88 11.97
CA LYS A 310 -19.09 5.28 13.10
C LYS A 310 -20.38 4.47 13.20
N LYS A 311 -20.80 3.81 12.13
CA LYS A 311 -21.98 2.92 12.07
C LYS A 311 -21.64 1.45 12.32
N ILE A 312 -20.35 1.13 12.49
CA ILE A 312 -19.87 -0.23 12.68
C ILE A 312 -19.65 -0.50 14.17
N ASP A 313 -20.17 -1.60 14.66
CA ASP A 313 -19.85 -2.09 16.00
C ASP A 313 -18.50 -2.81 15.99
N PHE A 314 -17.49 -2.21 16.61
CA PHE A 314 -16.16 -2.79 16.81
C PHE A 314 -15.99 -3.46 18.17
N SER A 315 -17.06 -3.69 18.92
CA SER A 315 -16.95 -4.44 20.19
C SER A 315 -16.49 -5.89 19.91
N PRO A 316 -15.82 -6.55 20.87
CA PRO A 316 -15.39 -7.95 20.69
C PRO A 316 -16.54 -8.91 20.39
N LYS A 317 -17.77 -8.56 20.77
CA LYS A 317 -18.99 -9.37 20.54
C LYS A 317 -19.55 -9.26 19.13
N ALA A 318 -19.17 -8.21 18.38
CA ALA A 318 -19.70 -7.97 17.03
C ALA A 318 -19.24 -9.02 16.00
N GLY A 319 -18.16 -9.74 16.31
CA GLY A 319 -17.56 -10.71 15.38
C GLY A 319 -16.93 -10.05 14.15
N ILE A 320 -16.35 -10.87 13.30
CA ILE A 320 -15.72 -10.43 12.05
C ILE A 320 -16.80 -10.32 10.98
N LYS A 321 -16.75 -9.23 10.19
CA LYS A 321 -17.65 -9.04 9.05
C LYS A 321 -16.84 -8.96 7.75
N LYS A 322 -17.51 -9.23 6.63
CA LYS A 322 -16.94 -9.21 5.28
C LYS A 322 -17.90 -8.63 4.25
N LEU A 323 -17.37 -7.86 3.29
CA LEU A 323 -17.94 -7.64 1.98
C LEU A 323 -17.15 -8.44 0.95
N SER A 324 -17.76 -9.39 0.30
CA SER A 324 -17.15 -10.14 -0.80
C SER A 324 -17.14 -9.30 -2.07
N LEU A 325 -16.01 -9.33 -2.80
CA LEU A 325 -15.85 -8.64 -4.08
C LEU A 325 -15.37 -9.58 -5.20
N THR A 326 -15.06 -10.84 -4.86
CA THR A 326 -14.36 -11.78 -5.76
C THR A 326 -15.27 -12.56 -6.70
N LYS A 327 -16.61 -12.45 -6.53
CA LYS A 327 -17.60 -13.15 -7.36
C LYS A 327 -18.41 -12.19 -8.22
N GLY A 328 -17.91 -10.97 -8.45
CA GLY A 328 -18.60 -9.95 -9.23
C GLY A 328 -19.70 -9.21 -8.46
N GLU A 329 -19.63 -9.21 -7.13
CA GLU A 329 -20.54 -8.44 -6.28
C GLU A 329 -20.37 -6.94 -6.55
N ILE A 330 -21.48 -6.23 -6.60
CA ILE A 330 -21.55 -4.79 -6.88
C ILE A 330 -22.20 -4.07 -5.70
N TYR A 331 -21.49 -3.14 -5.11
CA TYR A 331 -22.00 -2.26 -4.06
C TYR A 331 -21.93 -0.81 -4.52
N ALA A 332 -22.87 0.01 -4.06
CA ALA A 332 -22.92 1.44 -4.33
C ALA A 332 -23.43 2.20 -3.10
N GLY A 333 -22.81 3.33 -2.79
CA GLY A 333 -23.21 4.13 -1.64
C GLY A 333 -22.77 3.52 -0.30
N ASP A 334 -23.57 3.71 0.76
CA ASP A 334 -23.31 3.17 2.09
C ASP A 334 -23.55 1.65 2.13
N ALA A 335 -22.47 0.89 2.23
CA ALA A 335 -22.46 -0.57 2.22
C ALA A 335 -22.35 -1.21 3.62
N VAL A 336 -22.46 -0.44 4.70
CA VAL A 336 -22.41 -1.00 6.07
C VAL A 336 -23.50 -2.04 6.29
N LYS A 337 -24.68 -1.85 5.73
CA LYS A 337 -25.82 -2.79 5.79
C LYS A 337 -25.57 -4.10 5.03
N ASP A 338 -24.62 -4.12 4.10
CA ASP A 338 -24.33 -5.29 3.26
C ASP A 338 -23.23 -6.17 3.88
N LEU A 339 -22.64 -5.75 5.01
CA LEU A 339 -21.67 -6.52 5.77
C LEU A 339 -22.29 -7.82 6.28
N LYS A 340 -21.61 -8.95 6.04
CA LYS A 340 -22.03 -10.28 6.49
C LYS A 340 -21.07 -10.85 7.51
N ASP A 341 -21.58 -11.67 8.42
CA ASP A 341 -20.74 -12.43 9.36
C ASP A 341 -19.74 -13.30 8.58
N SER A 342 -18.52 -13.35 9.08
CA SER A 342 -17.44 -14.11 8.46
C SER A 342 -16.45 -14.60 9.50
N GLN A 343 -15.57 -15.50 9.07
CA GLN A 343 -14.34 -15.83 9.79
C GLN A 343 -13.17 -15.05 9.21
N SER A 344 -12.08 -14.93 9.97
CA SER A 344 -10.84 -14.36 9.46
C SER A 344 -10.29 -15.24 8.34
N PHE A 345 -9.66 -14.60 7.36
CA PHE A 345 -8.75 -15.31 6.46
C PHE A 345 -7.46 -15.70 7.23
N THR A 346 -6.71 -16.64 6.64
CA THR A 346 -5.40 -17.06 7.17
C THR A 346 -4.30 -16.19 6.57
N PHE A 347 -3.52 -15.53 7.41
CA PHE A 347 -2.35 -14.77 6.97
C PHE A 347 -1.28 -15.69 6.41
N LEU A 348 -0.62 -15.26 5.32
CA LEU A 348 0.47 -16.00 4.69
C LEU A 348 1.77 -15.79 5.46
N PHE A 349 2.32 -16.85 6.04
CA PHE A 349 3.59 -16.80 6.75
C PHE A 349 4.72 -17.54 6.05
N GLU A 350 4.40 -18.48 5.16
CA GLU A 350 5.36 -19.30 4.44
C GLU A 350 5.01 -19.36 2.96
N THR A 351 6.02 -19.56 2.12
CA THR A 351 5.81 -19.75 0.69
C THR A 351 4.93 -20.98 0.48
N PRO A 352 3.81 -20.89 -0.25
CA PRO A 352 2.99 -22.06 -0.54
C PRO A 352 3.82 -23.13 -1.25
N VAL A 353 3.76 -24.35 -0.74
CA VAL A 353 4.32 -25.52 -1.45
C VAL A 353 3.43 -25.78 -2.65
N MET A 354 4.02 -25.73 -3.85
CA MET A 354 3.33 -26.05 -5.10
C MET A 354 3.19 -27.55 -5.29
#